data_903f4bd477bab9ce492785822287f0f7
#
_entry.id   903f4bd477bab9ce492785822287f0f7
#
_cell.length_a   1.000
_cell.length_b   1.000
_cell.length_c   1.000
_cell.angle_alpha   90.00
_cell.angle_beta   90.00
_cell.angle_gamma   90.00
#
_symmetry.space_group_name_H-M   'P 1'
#
loop_
_entity.id
_entity.type
_entity.pdbx_description
1 polymer ?
#
loop_
_entity_poly.entity_id
_entity_poly.type
_entity_poly.pdbx_seq_one_letter_code
_entity_poly.pdbx_strand_id
1 'polypeptide(L)'
;MIRIVHVNDEVLAPLRARYGSPVDLEWSGEISEREHALATYNPDRTHDVTLFILDPVDRIALIRKPHFALGIWRPPGGGIKPGEDFALGAEREALEETGLRARLERYLVATHASFVFESQTLAWQTHVFSARTSDTVLAPHDTDEIAGARWGTLPELAGPLRERLLATGHALWRYRVALHDAALRALRE
;
A
#
# COMPACT_ATOMS: atom_id res chain seq x y z
N MET A 1 -20.01 -3.48 16.96
CA MET A 1 -19.98 -4.37 15.76
C MET A 1 -18.58 -4.96 15.71
N ILE A 2 -18.44 -6.29 15.79
CA ILE A 2 -17.12 -6.94 15.70
C ILE A 2 -16.72 -6.93 14.23
N ARG A 3 -15.65 -6.20 13.88
CA ARG A 3 -15.06 -6.27 12.53
C ARG A 3 -14.42 -7.64 12.37
N ILE A 4 -14.82 -8.37 11.33
CA ILE A 4 -14.22 -9.64 10.98
C ILE A 4 -12.86 -9.35 10.33
N VAL A 5 -11.78 -9.73 11.02
CA VAL A 5 -10.43 -9.62 10.44
C VAL A 5 -10.25 -10.79 9.47
N HIS A 6 -10.29 -10.49 8.16
CA HIS A 6 -10.10 -11.51 7.13
C HIS A 6 -8.64 -11.92 6.93
N VAL A 7 -7.70 -11.09 7.38
CA VAL A 7 -6.26 -11.36 7.34
C VAL A 7 -5.78 -11.58 8.76
N ASN A 8 -5.51 -12.83 9.08
CA ASN A 8 -5.06 -13.32 10.39
C ASN A 8 -3.75 -14.11 10.23
N ASP A 9 -3.23 -14.66 11.32
CA ASP A 9 -1.98 -15.42 11.29
C ASP A 9 -2.04 -16.66 10.39
N GLU A 10 -3.22 -17.29 10.19
CA GLU A 10 -3.36 -18.42 9.27
C GLU A 10 -3.10 -18.01 7.81
N VAL A 11 -3.49 -16.79 7.44
CA VAL A 11 -3.20 -16.18 6.12
C VAL A 11 -1.76 -15.69 6.04
N LEU A 12 -1.24 -15.09 7.12
CA LEU A 12 0.08 -14.44 7.09
C LEU A 12 1.25 -15.41 7.27
N ALA A 13 1.07 -16.54 7.98
CA ALA A 13 2.15 -17.49 8.19
C ALA A 13 2.69 -18.12 6.87
N PRO A 14 1.86 -18.55 5.93
CA PRO A 14 2.33 -19.01 4.61
C PRO A 14 3.06 -17.91 3.82
N LEU A 15 2.62 -16.64 3.93
CA LEU A 15 3.29 -15.52 3.27
C LEU A 15 4.68 -15.25 3.86
N ARG A 16 4.81 -15.29 5.19
CA ARG A 16 6.12 -15.19 5.86
C ARG A 16 7.05 -16.32 5.45
N ALA A 17 6.54 -17.56 5.38
CA ALA A 17 7.33 -18.71 4.97
C ALA A 17 7.82 -18.60 3.51
N ARG A 18 7.00 -18.01 2.62
CA ARG A 18 7.30 -17.92 1.19
C ARG A 18 8.12 -16.69 0.82
N TYR A 19 7.82 -15.54 1.42
CA TYR A 19 8.37 -14.23 1.03
C TYR A 19 9.28 -13.60 2.08
N GLY A 20 9.55 -14.29 3.19
CA GLY A 20 10.35 -13.80 4.30
C GLY A 20 9.54 -13.07 5.37
N SER A 21 10.13 -12.90 6.55
CA SER A 21 9.52 -12.18 7.66
C SER A 21 9.62 -10.67 7.42
N PRO A 22 8.51 -9.93 7.49
CA PRO A 22 8.51 -8.49 7.35
C PRO A 22 9.10 -7.78 8.56
N VAL A 23 9.46 -6.51 8.39
CA VAL A 23 9.67 -5.61 9.51
C VAL A 23 8.30 -5.19 10.07
N ASP A 24 8.12 -5.31 11.38
CA ASP A 24 6.92 -4.82 12.05
C ASP A 24 7.02 -3.29 12.24
N LEU A 25 5.95 -2.57 11.89
CA LEU A 25 5.86 -1.13 12.02
C LEU A 25 4.61 -0.73 12.82
N GLU A 26 4.82 -0.26 14.04
CA GLU A 26 3.77 0.38 14.83
C GLU A 26 3.58 1.83 14.40
N TRP A 27 2.33 2.26 14.22
CA TRP A 27 2.00 3.63 13.91
C TRP A 27 0.72 4.07 14.63
N SER A 28 0.69 5.30 15.14
CA SER A 28 -0.51 5.90 15.72
C SER A 28 -0.60 7.37 15.36
N GLY A 29 -1.81 7.86 15.10
CA GLY A 29 -2.03 9.27 14.81
C GLY A 29 -3.49 9.66 14.75
N GLU A 30 -3.75 10.91 15.14
CA GLU A 30 -5.07 11.51 14.99
C GLU A 30 -5.37 11.76 13.52
N ILE A 31 -6.59 11.42 13.10
CA ILE A 31 -7.11 11.65 11.75
C ILE A 31 -8.27 12.62 11.78
N SER A 32 -8.43 13.38 10.70
CA SER A 32 -9.57 14.27 10.52
C SER A 32 -10.86 13.49 10.20
N GLU A 33 -12.01 14.14 10.34
CA GLU A 33 -13.32 13.59 9.94
C GLU A 33 -13.32 13.07 8.50
N ARG A 34 -12.73 13.82 7.57
CA ARG A 34 -12.59 13.41 6.16
C ARG A 34 -11.74 12.15 6.02
N GLU A 35 -10.63 12.06 6.74
CA GLU A 35 -9.75 10.88 6.72
C GLU A 35 -10.43 9.68 7.38
N HIS A 36 -11.19 9.90 8.45
CA HIS A 36 -12.01 8.86 9.08
C HIS A 36 -13.05 8.32 8.09
N ALA A 37 -13.77 9.18 7.38
CA ALA A 37 -14.71 8.75 6.34
C ALA A 37 -14.01 7.94 5.23
N LEU A 38 -12.80 8.33 4.81
CA LEU A 38 -11.99 7.58 3.85
C LEU A 38 -11.53 6.22 4.39
N ALA A 39 -11.18 6.11 5.67
CA ALA A 39 -10.72 4.87 6.28
C ALA A 39 -11.87 3.91 6.61
N THR A 40 -13.10 4.39 6.66
CA THR A 40 -14.29 3.61 7.05
C THR A 40 -15.33 3.44 5.96
N TYR A 41 -15.08 3.93 4.72
CA TYR A 41 -16.03 3.80 3.61
C TYR A 41 -16.42 2.35 3.31
N ASN A 42 -15.52 1.41 3.57
CA ASN A 42 -15.79 -0.02 3.54
C ASN A 42 -15.61 -0.57 4.97
N PRO A 43 -16.71 -0.83 5.71
CA PRO A 43 -16.63 -1.21 7.12
C PRO A 43 -16.02 -2.60 7.36
N ASP A 44 -16.03 -3.45 6.33
CA ASP A 44 -15.47 -4.81 6.42
C ASP A 44 -13.97 -4.84 6.13
N ARG A 45 -13.41 -3.72 5.65
CA ARG A 45 -12.00 -3.62 5.31
C ARG A 45 -11.20 -3.08 6.50
N THR A 46 -10.25 -3.87 6.99
CA THR A 46 -9.33 -3.52 8.09
C THR A 46 -7.86 -3.59 7.66
N HIS A 47 -7.59 -3.90 6.40
CA HIS A 47 -6.25 -4.08 5.85
C HIS A 47 -6.17 -3.68 4.39
N ASP A 48 -4.95 -3.45 3.94
CA ASP A 48 -4.60 -3.32 2.53
C ASP A 48 -3.22 -3.90 2.23
N VAL A 49 -2.91 -4.05 0.94
CA VAL A 49 -1.58 -4.35 0.43
C VAL A 49 -1.03 -3.10 -0.27
N THR A 50 0.27 -2.89 -0.14
CA THR A 50 1.03 -1.90 -0.93
C THR A 50 2.18 -2.62 -1.64
N LEU A 51 2.35 -2.33 -2.93
CA LEU A 51 3.26 -3.06 -3.80
C LEU A 51 4.36 -2.16 -4.35
N PHE A 52 5.60 -2.49 -4.02
CA PHE A 52 6.80 -1.90 -4.61
C PHE A 52 7.15 -2.70 -5.87
N ILE A 53 6.42 -2.43 -6.97
CA ILE A 53 6.61 -3.14 -8.24
C ILE A 53 7.78 -2.52 -8.98
N LEU A 54 8.83 -3.30 -9.17
CA LEU A 54 10.06 -2.90 -9.83
C LEU A 54 10.16 -3.57 -11.21
N ASP A 55 10.57 -2.78 -12.20
CA ASP A 55 10.91 -3.28 -13.54
C ASP A 55 12.37 -3.78 -13.60
N PRO A 56 12.84 -4.31 -14.76
CA PRO A 56 14.20 -4.86 -14.89
C PRO A 56 15.33 -3.84 -14.68
N VAL A 57 15.03 -2.53 -14.70
CA VAL A 57 16.01 -1.46 -14.46
C VAL A 57 15.74 -0.70 -13.16
N ASP A 58 15.02 -1.34 -12.22
CA ASP A 58 14.69 -0.86 -10.87
C ASP A 58 13.87 0.45 -10.83
N ARG A 59 13.07 0.74 -11.88
CA ARG A 59 12.04 1.77 -11.78
C ARG A 59 10.85 1.22 -11.01
N ILE A 60 10.27 2.06 -10.16
CA ILE A 60 9.08 1.72 -9.38
C ILE A 60 7.80 2.19 -10.06
N ALA A 61 6.79 1.34 -10.13
CA ALA A 61 5.46 1.73 -10.59
C ALA A 61 4.79 2.64 -9.56
N LEU A 62 4.26 3.77 -10.01
CA LEU A 62 3.53 4.75 -9.22
C LEU A 62 2.19 5.04 -9.84
N ILE A 63 1.17 5.20 -9.01
CA ILE A 63 -0.20 5.53 -9.41
C ILE A 63 -0.67 6.85 -8.81
N ARG A 64 -1.69 7.42 -9.44
CA ARG A 64 -2.43 8.58 -8.96
C ARG A 64 -3.92 8.30 -9.08
N LYS A 65 -4.67 8.50 -7.98
CA LYS A 65 -6.14 8.42 -7.99
C LYS A 65 -6.75 9.79 -8.35
N PRO A 66 -7.99 9.85 -8.88
CA PRO A 66 -8.62 11.11 -9.32
C PRO A 66 -8.71 12.19 -8.22
N HIS A 67 -8.91 11.75 -6.98
CA HIS A 67 -9.06 12.66 -5.83
C HIS A 67 -7.73 13.08 -5.17
N PHE A 68 -6.56 12.59 -5.66
CA PHE A 68 -5.27 13.03 -5.14
C PHE A 68 -4.96 14.45 -5.59
N ALA A 69 -4.38 15.24 -4.70
CA ALA A 69 -3.86 16.56 -5.07
C ALA A 69 -2.79 16.42 -6.17
N LEU A 70 -2.63 17.48 -6.95
CA LEU A 70 -1.68 17.50 -8.06
C LEU A 70 -0.26 17.18 -7.59
N GLY A 71 0.39 16.26 -8.29
CA GLY A 71 1.75 15.82 -7.98
C GLY A 71 1.86 14.78 -6.86
N ILE A 72 0.76 14.30 -6.30
CA ILE A 72 0.73 13.18 -5.37
C ILE A 72 0.72 11.86 -6.17
N TRP A 73 1.74 11.05 -5.92
CA TRP A 73 1.92 9.71 -6.49
C TRP A 73 2.32 8.74 -5.38
N ARG A 74 1.90 7.49 -5.49
CA ARG A 74 2.25 6.44 -4.53
C ARG A 74 2.42 5.08 -5.23
N PRO A 75 3.09 4.11 -4.61
CA PRO A 75 3.03 2.72 -5.04
C PRO A 75 1.59 2.22 -5.10
N PRO A 76 1.25 1.33 -6.06
CA PRO A 76 -0.08 0.72 -6.18
C PRO A 76 -0.41 -0.19 -5.00
N GLY A 77 -1.69 -0.57 -4.91
CA GLY A 77 -2.18 -1.54 -3.96
C GLY A 77 -3.58 -1.22 -3.44
N GLY A 78 -4.23 -2.23 -2.94
CA GLY A 78 -5.62 -2.20 -2.54
C GLY A 78 -6.01 -3.27 -1.54
N GLY A 79 -7.26 -3.73 -1.57
CA GLY A 79 -7.80 -4.71 -0.64
C GLY A 79 -7.76 -6.14 -1.15
N ILE A 80 -7.44 -7.07 -0.29
CA ILE A 80 -7.63 -8.49 -0.55
C ILE A 80 -9.08 -8.84 -0.23
N LYS A 81 -9.76 -9.51 -1.16
CA LYS A 81 -11.17 -9.89 -0.99
C LYS A 81 -11.31 -11.04 0.01
N PRO A 82 -12.41 -11.12 0.76
CA PRO A 82 -12.67 -12.27 1.64
C PRO A 82 -12.61 -13.59 0.86
N GLY A 83 -11.82 -14.56 1.36
CA GLY A 83 -11.64 -15.86 0.72
C GLY A 83 -10.72 -15.90 -0.49
N GLU A 84 -10.18 -14.75 -0.90
CA GLU A 84 -9.16 -14.67 -1.95
C GLU A 84 -7.79 -15.07 -1.40
N ASP A 85 -7.01 -15.83 -2.18
CA ASP A 85 -5.59 -16.04 -1.87
C ASP A 85 -4.88 -14.69 -1.85
N PHE A 86 -4.12 -14.45 -0.77
CA PHE A 86 -3.52 -13.13 -0.53
C PHE A 86 -2.56 -12.72 -1.66
N ALA A 87 -1.70 -13.64 -2.10
CA ALA A 87 -0.72 -13.34 -3.14
C ALA A 87 -1.39 -13.08 -4.50
N LEU A 88 -2.41 -13.89 -4.84
CA LEU A 88 -3.19 -13.68 -6.08
C LEU A 88 -3.98 -12.38 -6.01
N GLY A 89 -4.54 -12.01 -4.86
CA GLY A 89 -5.23 -10.74 -4.66
C GLY A 89 -4.28 -9.53 -4.82
N ALA A 90 -3.08 -9.63 -4.28
CA ALA A 90 -2.05 -8.60 -4.46
C ALA A 90 -1.62 -8.45 -5.93
N GLU A 91 -1.42 -9.57 -6.64
CA GLU A 91 -1.08 -9.58 -8.08
C GLU A 91 -2.25 -9.05 -8.94
N ARG A 92 -3.50 -9.30 -8.55
CA ARG A 92 -4.71 -8.72 -9.17
C ARG A 92 -4.74 -7.20 -9.01
N GLU A 93 -4.50 -6.68 -7.80
CA GLU A 93 -4.42 -5.23 -7.55
C GLU A 93 -3.32 -4.56 -8.41
N ALA A 94 -2.15 -5.22 -8.54
CA ALA A 94 -1.09 -4.76 -9.43
C ALA A 94 -1.59 -4.61 -10.87
N LEU A 95 -2.27 -5.63 -11.39
CA LEU A 95 -2.78 -5.63 -12.76
C LEU A 95 -3.89 -4.58 -12.95
N GLU A 96 -4.85 -4.48 -12.02
CA GLU A 96 -5.96 -3.53 -12.08
C GLU A 96 -5.46 -2.08 -12.05
N GLU A 97 -4.55 -1.73 -11.11
CA GLU A 97 -4.08 -0.36 -10.91
C GLU A 97 -2.94 0.06 -11.86
N THR A 98 -2.20 -0.87 -12.45
CA THR A 98 -1.02 -0.54 -13.29
C THR A 98 -1.00 -1.17 -14.68
N GLY A 99 -1.77 -2.23 -14.91
CA GLY A 99 -1.69 -3.06 -16.10
C GLY A 99 -0.51 -4.03 -16.12
N LEU A 100 0.27 -4.10 -15.03
CA LEU A 100 1.47 -4.93 -14.96
C LEU A 100 1.16 -6.31 -14.39
N ARG A 101 1.68 -7.35 -15.02
CA ARG A 101 1.76 -8.69 -14.43
C ARG A 101 2.98 -8.73 -13.53
N ALA A 102 2.76 -8.54 -12.25
CA ALA A 102 3.80 -8.54 -11.24
C ALA A 102 3.78 -9.84 -10.42
N ARG A 103 4.95 -10.28 -9.95
CA ARG A 103 5.09 -11.40 -9.03
C ARG A 103 5.71 -10.92 -7.73
N LEU A 104 5.11 -11.30 -6.61
CA LEU A 104 5.63 -10.98 -5.29
C LEU A 104 6.99 -11.65 -5.08
N GLU A 105 7.93 -10.91 -4.48
CA GLU A 105 9.28 -11.39 -4.18
C GLU A 105 9.58 -11.43 -2.68
N ARG A 106 9.36 -10.31 -1.97
CA ARG A 106 9.69 -10.20 -0.55
C ARG A 106 8.55 -9.55 0.22
N TYR A 107 8.27 -10.03 1.41
CA TYR A 107 7.39 -9.36 2.37
C TYR A 107 8.22 -8.37 3.18
N LEU A 108 8.06 -7.07 2.91
CA LEU A 108 8.94 -6.03 3.43
C LEU A 108 8.50 -5.50 4.79
N VAL A 109 7.20 -5.18 4.93
CA VAL A 109 6.67 -4.52 6.13
C VAL A 109 5.27 -5.03 6.45
N ALA A 110 5.02 -5.30 7.73
CA ALA A 110 3.68 -5.46 8.30
C ALA A 110 3.42 -4.28 9.25
N THR A 111 2.32 -3.54 9.04
CA THR A 111 2.00 -2.41 9.91
C THR A 111 0.90 -2.77 10.90
N HIS A 112 0.98 -2.18 12.10
CA HIS A 112 -0.07 -2.16 13.10
C HIS A 112 -0.41 -0.71 13.38
N ALA A 113 -1.39 -0.16 12.63
CA ALA A 113 -1.74 1.24 12.73
C ALA A 113 -2.99 1.46 13.57
N SER A 114 -2.96 2.52 14.37
CA SER A 114 -4.08 3.03 15.16
C SER A 114 -4.44 4.43 14.69
N PHE A 115 -5.54 4.53 13.93
CA PHE A 115 -6.10 5.82 13.52
C PHE A 115 -7.08 6.29 14.60
N VAL A 116 -6.79 7.42 15.22
CA VAL A 116 -7.60 7.98 16.30
C VAL A 116 -8.50 9.10 15.75
N PHE A 117 -9.80 8.95 15.92
CA PHE A 117 -10.78 9.98 15.60
C PHE A 117 -11.72 10.18 16.79
N GLU A 118 -11.67 11.35 17.40
CA GLU A 118 -12.39 11.65 18.66
C GLU A 118 -12.05 10.61 19.75
N SER A 119 -13.05 9.88 20.23
CA SER A 119 -12.89 8.82 21.24
C SER A 119 -12.75 7.42 20.63
N GLN A 120 -12.67 7.31 19.29
CA GLN A 120 -12.62 6.04 18.58
C GLN A 120 -11.21 5.74 18.08
N THR A 121 -10.81 4.49 18.16
CA THR A 121 -9.57 4.01 17.54
C THR A 121 -9.91 2.98 16.48
N LEU A 122 -9.47 3.24 15.27
CA LEU A 122 -9.60 2.33 14.14
C LEU A 122 -8.27 1.60 13.94
N ALA A 123 -8.25 0.30 14.20
CA ALA A 123 -7.12 -0.55 13.90
C ALA A 123 -7.05 -0.81 12.40
N TRP A 124 -5.82 -0.73 11.84
CA TRP A 124 -5.56 -0.94 10.43
C TRP A 124 -4.23 -1.65 10.22
N GLN A 125 -4.17 -2.54 9.23
CA GLN A 125 -2.95 -3.21 8.83
C GLN A 125 -2.65 -2.96 7.34
N THR A 126 -1.40 -2.65 7.03
CA THR A 126 -0.90 -2.62 5.65
C THR A 126 0.24 -3.61 5.50
N HIS A 127 0.13 -4.47 4.49
CA HIS A 127 1.14 -5.45 4.15
C HIS A 127 1.92 -4.96 2.92
N VAL A 128 3.22 -4.68 3.07
CA VAL A 128 4.03 -4.15 1.98
C VAL A 128 4.91 -5.25 1.39
N PHE A 129 4.81 -5.45 0.09
CA PHE A 129 5.64 -6.41 -0.65
C PHE A 129 6.47 -5.72 -1.72
N SER A 130 7.67 -6.21 -1.98
CA SER A 130 8.29 -6.00 -3.27
C SER A 130 7.73 -6.99 -4.29
N ALA A 131 7.67 -6.54 -5.53
CA ALA A 131 7.27 -7.38 -6.65
C ALA A 131 8.10 -7.02 -7.89
N ARG A 132 8.23 -7.97 -8.80
CA ARG A 132 8.92 -7.78 -10.08
C ARG A 132 7.96 -7.98 -11.25
N THR A 133 8.25 -7.25 -12.31
CA THR A 133 7.57 -7.40 -13.59
C THR A 133 8.58 -7.32 -14.75
N SER A 134 8.29 -8.05 -15.82
CA SER A 134 8.97 -7.85 -17.11
C SER A 134 8.21 -6.88 -18.03
N ASP A 135 6.97 -6.51 -17.65
CA ASP A 135 6.18 -5.57 -18.43
C ASP A 135 6.77 -4.16 -18.26
N THR A 136 6.84 -3.40 -19.34
CA THR A 136 7.42 -2.03 -19.35
C THR A 136 6.40 -0.94 -19.62
N VAL A 137 5.21 -1.32 -20.08
CA VAL A 137 4.12 -0.41 -20.42
C VAL A 137 3.09 -0.40 -19.30
N LEU A 138 2.83 0.77 -18.74
CA LEU A 138 1.80 0.98 -17.74
C LEU A 138 0.48 1.30 -18.43
N ALA A 139 -0.53 0.49 -18.19
CA ALA A 139 -1.86 0.62 -18.77
C ALA A 139 -2.92 0.15 -17.74
N PRO A 140 -3.27 0.99 -16.75
CA PRO A 140 -4.27 0.66 -15.74
C PRO A 140 -5.57 0.13 -16.37
N HIS A 141 -6.09 -0.96 -15.83
CA HIS A 141 -7.37 -1.51 -16.25
C HIS A 141 -8.55 -0.83 -15.54
N ASP A 142 -8.33 -0.45 -14.28
CA ASP A 142 -9.31 0.31 -13.50
C ASP A 142 -9.15 1.81 -13.73
N THR A 143 -9.76 2.31 -14.79
CA THR A 143 -9.70 3.73 -15.17
C THR A 143 -10.64 4.62 -14.33
N ASP A 144 -11.55 4.04 -13.57
CA ASP A 144 -12.44 4.78 -12.67
C ASP A 144 -11.71 5.14 -11.36
N GLU A 145 -10.87 4.23 -10.86
CA GLU A 145 -10.08 4.46 -9.65
C GLU A 145 -8.70 5.07 -9.93
N ILE A 146 -8.12 4.85 -11.11
CA ILE A 146 -6.75 5.25 -11.44
C ILE A 146 -6.75 6.34 -12.52
N ALA A 147 -6.40 7.58 -12.11
CA ALA A 147 -6.26 8.71 -13.00
C ALA A 147 -4.93 8.75 -13.77
N GLY A 148 -3.98 7.88 -13.40
CA GLY A 148 -2.72 7.75 -14.12
C GLY A 148 -1.75 6.83 -13.41
N ALA A 149 -0.88 6.21 -14.22
CA ALA A 149 0.25 5.43 -13.76
C ALA A 149 1.53 5.89 -14.48
N ARG A 150 2.66 5.83 -13.79
CA ARG A 150 3.96 6.16 -14.36
C ARG A 150 5.09 5.39 -13.68
N TRP A 151 6.20 5.28 -14.35
CA TRP A 151 7.44 4.87 -13.74
C TRP A 151 8.05 6.03 -12.94
N GLY A 152 8.58 5.73 -11.78
CA GLY A 152 9.38 6.61 -10.95
C GLY A 152 10.65 5.92 -10.49
N THR A 153 11.35 6.49 -9.52
CA THR A 153 12.54 5.90 -8.92
C THR A 153 12.41 5.80 -7.41
N LEU A 154 13.15 4.88 -6.78
CA LEU A 154 13.20 4.78 -5.31
C LEU A 154 13.71 6.08 -4.66
N PRO A 155 14.75 6.77 -5.19
CA PRO A 155 15.13 8.10 -4.71
C PRO A 155 14.04 9.16 -4.83
N GLU A 156 13.24 9.14 -5.90
CA GLU A 156 12.10 10.06 -6.03
C GLU A 156 11.04 9.81 -4.95
N LEU A 157 10.75 8.52 -4.67
CA LEU A 157 9.82 8.15 -3.60
C LEU A 157 10.33 8.55 -2.21
N ALA A 158 11.64 8.40 -1.97
CA ALA A 158 12.31 8.74 -0.71
C ALA A 158 12.47 10.25 -0.47
N GLY A 159 12.47 11.06 -1.51
CA GLY A 159 12.71 12.50 -1.47
C GLY A 159 11.50 13.32 -1.91
N PRO A 160 11.42 13.76 -3.18
CA PRO A 160 10.41 14.73 -3.62
C PRO A 160 8.96 14.28 -3.39
N LEU A 161 8.63 13.01 -3.59
CA LEU A 161 7.27 12.50 -3.35
C LEU A 161 6.96 12.42 -1.86
N ARG A 162 7.92 11.97 -1.04
CA ARG A 162 7.82 11.98 0.41
C ARG A 162 7.51 13.38 0.96
N GLU A 163 8.25 14.38 0.52
CA GLU A 163 8.04 15.77 0.92
C GLU A 163 6.65 16.28 0.54
N ARG A 164 6.18 15.97 -0.68
CA ARG A 164 4.83 16.33 -1.12
C ARG A 164 3.73 15.69 -0.28
N LEU A 165 3.87 14.42 0.07
CA LEU A 165 2.92 13.72 0.94
C LEU A 165 2.85 14.38 2.32
N LEU A 166 4.01 14.67 2.93
CA LEU A 166 4.09 15.34 4.24
C LEU A 166 3.53 16.77 4.20
N ALA A 167 3.78 17.52 3.12
CA ALA A 167 3.29 18.88 2.96
C ALA A 167 1.75 19.00 2.90
N THR A 168 1.04 17.90 2.65
CA THR A 168 -0.43 17.87 2.73
C THR A 168 -0.96 18.10 4.15
N GLY A 169 -0.16 17.80 5.18
CA GLY A 169 -0.56 17.84 6.59
C GLY A 169 -1.50 16.71 7.03
N HIS A 170 -1.94 15.83 6.11
CA HIS A 170 -2.87 14.75 6.41
C HIS A 170 -2.19 13.57 7.12
N ALA A 171 -2.86 13.01 8.12
CA ALA A 171 -2.36 11.89 8.91
C ALA A 171 -2.21 10.61 8.10
N LEU A 172 -3.16 10.31 7.20
CA LEU A 172 -3.08 9.14 6.34
C LEU A 172 -1.88 9.21 5.39
N TRP A 173 -1.47 10.41 4.96
CA TRP A 173 -0.24 10.56 4.19
C TRP A 173 1.02 10.43 5.05
N ARG A 174 1.01 10.92 6.31
CA ARG A 174 2.11 10.65 7.26
C ARG A 174 2.28 9.15 7.52
N TYR A 175 1.15 8.43 7.70
CA TYR A 175 1.16 6.97 7.79
C TYR A 175 1.77 6.33 6.53
N ARG A 176 1.33 6.76 5.35
CA ARG A 176 1.83 6.25 4.07
C ARG A 176 3.33 6.49 3.92
N VAL A 177 3.83 7.64 4.34
CA VAL A 177 5.26 7.94 4.36
C VAL A 177 6.02 7.02 5.31
N ALA A 178 5.51 6.78 6.52
CA ALA A 178 6.16 5.88 7.48
C ALA A 178 6.33 4.46 6.92
N LEU A 179 5.31 3.93 6.26
CA LEU A 179 5.41 2.60 5.64
C LEU A 179 6.34 2.58 4.41
N HIS A 180 6.37 3.66 3.59
CA HIS A 180 7.31 3.76 2.48
C HIS A 180 8.76 3.83 2.98
N ASP A 181 9.02 4.62 4.01
CA ASP A 181 10.35 4.74 4.62
C ASP A 181 10.84 3.39 5.18
N ALA A 182 9.95 2.63 5.83
CA ALA A 182 10.26 1.29 6.33
C ALA A 182 10.55 0.30 5.18
N ALA A 183 9.71 0.30 4.15
CA ALA A 183 9.89 -0.57 2.98
C ALA A 183 11.18 -0.26 2.21
N LEU A 184 11.52 1.03 2.04
CA LEU A 184 12.76 1.45 1.40
C LEU A 184 14.02 1.03 2.20
N ARG A 185 13.94 0.97 3.53
CA ARG A 185 15.01 0.39 4.36
C ARG A 185 15.12 -1.11 4.15
N ALA A 186 14.01 -1.83 4.26
CA ALA A 186 13.97 -3.28 4.09
C ALA A 186 14.44 -3.75 2.69
N LEU A 187 14.23 -2.93 1.64
CA LEU A 187 14.73 -3.25 0.30
C LEU A 187 16.25 -3.23 0.17
N ARG A 188 16.96 -2.53 1.09
CA ARG A 188 18.43 -2.39 1.06
C ARG A 188 19.16 -3.49 1.84
N GLU A 189 18.43 -4.23 2.66
CA GLU A 189 18.89 -5.38 3.45
C GLU A 189 18.79 -6.69 2.63
#